data_b3575b4297f8f9de7a89fd321f583fa6
#
_entry.id   b3575b4297f8f9de7a89fd321f583fa6
#
_cell.length_a   1.000
_cell.length_b   1.000
_cell.length_c   1.000
_cell.angle_alpha   90.00
_cell.angle_beta   90.00
_cell.angle_gamma   90.00
#
_symmetry.space_group_name_H-M   'P 1'
#
loop_
_entity.id
_entity.type
_entity.pdbx_description
1 polymer ?
#
loop_
_entity_poly.entity_id
_entity_poly.type
_entity_poly.pdbx_seq_one_letter_code
_entity_poly.pdbx_strand_id
1 'polypeptide(L)' 'MCERLPTERIFLIRLSSNAEPASGTYCGRVEHVPTGRVMRFSTLSEIEQFMSDMLKGVEKDD' A
#
# COMPACT_ATOMS: atom_id res chain seq x y z
N MET A 1 12.72 4.34 14.18
CA MET A 1 12.10 3.20 14.79
C MET A 1 10.61 3.29 14.81
N CYS A 2 9.95 2.25 14.43
CA CYS A 2 8.50 2.24 14.37
C CYS A 2 7.95 1.72 15.67
N GLU A 3 7.33 2.58 16.44
CA GLU A 3 6.83 2.20 17.75
C GLU A 3 5.33 2.08 17.79
N ARG A 4 4.63 2.78 16.91
CA ARG A 4 3.19 2.77 16.92
C ARG A 4 2.67 2.28 15.60
N LEU A 5 1.58 1.53 15.67
CA LEU A 5 0.95 0.99 14.47
C LEU A 5 -0.52 1.37 14.46
N PRO A 6 -0.80 2.65 14.22
CA PRO A 6 -2.19 3.10 14.25
C PRO A 6 -3.00 2.50 13.12
N THR A 7 -4.30 2.35 13.35
CA THR A 7 -5.16 1.69 12.38
C THR A 7 -5.30 2.45 11.08
N GLU A 8 -5.10 3.77 11.10
CA GLU A 8 -5.20 4.53 9.86
C GLU A 8 -4.04 4.27 8.93
N ARG A 9 -3.07 3.46 9.35
CA ARG A 9 -1.92 3.11 8.52
C ARG A 9 -1.89 1.65 8.15
N ILE A 10 -3.04 1.00 8.13
CA ILE A 10 -3.12 -0.40 7.78
C ILE A 10 -3.32 -0.55 6.27
N PHE A 11 -2.44 -1.30 5.65
CA PHE A 11 -2.55 -1.59 4.23
C PHE A 11 -2.56 -3.09 4.03
N LEU A 12 -3.36 -3.53 3.09
CA LEU A 12 -3.45 -4.94 2.75
C LEU A 12 -2.95 -5.12 1.33
N ILE A 13 -1.96 -5.98 1.16
CA ILE A 13 -1.37 -6.20 -0.15
C ILE A 13 -1.63 -7.63 -0.58
N ARG A 14 -2.21 -7.78 -1.77
CA ARG A 14 -2.46 -9.09 -2.36
C ARG A 14 -1.67 -9.20 -3.64
N LEU A 15 -0.82 -10.20 -3.71
CA LEU A 15 -0.01 -10.40 -4.90
C LEU A 15 -0.73 -11.34 -5.85
N SER A 16 -0.62 -11.05 -7.14
CA SER A 16 -1.21 -11.93 -8.14
C SER A 16 -0.40 -13.20 -8.24
N SER A 17 -0.98 -14.21 -8.88
CA SER A 17 -0.28 -15.47 -9.02
C SER A 17 0.94 -15.35 -9.91
N ASN A 18 1.04 -14.28 -10.68
CA ASN A 18 2.20 -14.04 -11.54
C ASN A 18 3.33 -13.33 -10.83
N ALA A 19 3.09 -12.84 -9.62
CA ALA A 19 4.11 -12.08 -8.91
C ALA A 19 5.22 -12.98 -8.43
N GLU A 20 6.45 -12.48 -8.57
CA GLU A 20 7.62 -13.20 -8.10
C GLU A 20 8.58 -12.22 -7.45
N PRO A 21 8.40 -11.97 -6.16
CA PRO A 21 9.25 -10.99 -5.47
C PRO A 21 10.73 -11.30 -5.58
N ALA A 22 11.09 -12.58 -5.63
CA ALA A 22 12.51 -12.94 -5.76
C ALA A 22 13.10 -12.42 -7.06
N SER A 23 12.28 -12.27 -8.09
CA SER A 23 12.74 -11.74 -9.37
C SER A 23 12.44 -10.27 -9.52
N GLY A 24 11.88 -9.65 -8.49
CA GLY A 24 11.53 -8.25 -8.57
C GLY A 24 10.19 -7.97 -9.24
N THR A 25 9.40 -8.99 -9.43
CA THR A 25 8.09 -8.82 -10.06
C THR A 25 7.02 -8.66 -8.99
N TYR A 26 6.45 -7.48 -8.93
CA TYR A 26 5.39 -7.18 -7.96
C TYR A 26 4.17 -6.73 -8.73
N CYS A 27 3.13 -7.53 -8.71
CA CYS A 27 1.88 -7.11 -9.31
C CYS A 27 0.76 -7.65 -8.44
N GLY A 28 -0.31 -6.86 -8.36
CA GLY A 28 -1.41 -7.24 -7.50
C GLY A 28 -2.25 -6.05 -7.15
N ARG A 29 -2.72 -6.03 -5.92
CA ARG A 29 -3.64 -5.01 -5.45
C ARG A 29 -3.27 -4.60 -4.04
N VAL A 30 -3.31 -3.31 -3.77
CA VAL A 30 -3.07 -2.79 -2.43
C VAL A 30 -4.32 -2.04 -1.99
N GLU A 31 -4.69 -2.22 -0.74
CA GLU A 31 -5.86 -1.58 -0.18
C GLU A 31 -5.49 -0.83 1.09
N HIS A 32 -5.95 0.41 1.19
CA HIS A 32 -5.85 1.15 2.43
C HIS A 32 -7.08 0.80 3.24
N VAL A 33 -6.90 -0.06 4.23
CA VAL A 33 -8.02 -0.68 4.92
C VAL A 33 -9.01 0.32 5.52
N PRO A 34 -8.55 1.35 6.23
CA PRO A 34 -9.51 2.27 6.87
C PRO A 34 -10.44 2.99 5.92
N THR A 35 -9.96 3.36 4.73
CA THR A 35 -10.78 4.08 3.77
C THR A 35 -11.39 3.18 2.72
N GLY A 36 -10.90 1.96 2.58
CA GLY A 36 -11.39 1.07 1.56
C GLY A 36 -10.88 1.38 0.17
N ARG A 37 -9.94 2.33 0.05
CA ARG A 37 -9.38 2.67 -1.26
C ARG A 37 -8.49 1.54 -1.73
N VAL A 38 -8.60 1.23 -3.00
CA VAL A 38 -7.87 0.12 -3.60
C VAL A 38 -7.18 0.58 -4.86
N MET A 39 -5.98 0.05 -5.11
CA MET A 39 -5.26 0.37 -6.33
C MET A 39 -4.52 -0.88 -6.80
N ARG A 40 -4.51 -1.05 -8.10
CA ARG A 40 -3.72 -2.11 -8.70
C ARG A 40 -2.31 -1.60 -8.94
N PHE A 41 -1.35 -2.48 -8.82
CA PHE A 41 0.05 -2.10 -9.03
C PHE A 41 0.77 -3.18 -9.81
N SER A 42 1.82 -2.78 -10.48
CA SER A 42 2.70 -3.72 -11.15
C SER A 42 4.15 -3.47 -10.79
N THR A 43 4.44 -2.46 -9.99
CA THR A 43 5.79 -2.20 -9.51
C THR A 43 5.74 -1.81 -8.06
N LEU A 44 6.88 -1.99 -7.39
CA LEU A 44 6.98 -1.60 -5.99
C LEU A 44 6.83 -0.10 -5.82
N SER A 45 7.30 0.66 -6.80
CA SER A 45 7.18 2.12 -6.75
C SER A 45 5.73 2.55 -6.66
N GLU A 46 4.84 1.86 -7.35
CA GLU A 46 3.44 2.21 -7.32
C GLU A 46 2.84 2.00 -5.95
N ILE A 47 3.26 0.94 -5.27
CA ILE A 47 2.81 0.70 -3.91
C ILE A 47 3.28 1.85 -3.01
N GLU A 48 4.53 2.23 -3.14
CA GLU A 48 5.07 3.30 -2.33
C GLU A 48 4.33 4.60 -2.57
N GLN A 49 4.02 4.88 -3.82
CA GLN A 49 3.30 6.10 -4.14
C GLN A 49 1.90 6.09 -3.56
N PHE A 50 1.23 4.95 -3.67
CA PHE A 50 -0.13 4.84 -3.13
C PHE A 50 -0.13 5.05 -1.62
N MET A 51 0.80 4.42 -0.93
CA MET A 51 0.88 4.57 0.51
C MET A 51 1.16 6.02 0.89
N SER A 52 2.07 6.64 0.17
CA SER A 52 2.41 8.02 0.44
C SER A 52 1.20 8.93 0.26
N ASP A 53 0.45 8.70 -0.82
CA ASP A 53 -0.73 9.52 -1.08
C ASP A 53 -1.80 9.33 -0.02
N MET A 54 -2.02 8.10 0.41
CA MET A 54 -3.03 7.84 1.41
C MET A 54 -2.64 8.47 2.74
N LEU A 55 -1.39 8.37 3.10
CA LEU A 55 -0.95 8.91 4.37
C LEU A 55 -0.91 10.43 4.37
N LYS A 56 -0.64 11.01 3.21
CA LYS A 56 -0.71 12.47 3.13
C LYS A 56 -2.11 12.96 3.34
N GLY A 57 -3.07 12.25 2.77
CA GLY A 57 -4.45 12.62 2.96
C GLY A 57 -4.84 12.61 4.42
N VAL A 58 -4.39 11.59 5.13
CA VAL A 58 -4.69 11.47 6.55
C VAL A 58 -4.06 12.62 7.31
N GLU A 59 -2.81 12.92 7.02
CA GLU A 59 -2.11 13.97 7.73
C GLU A 59 -2.68 15.34 7.44
N LYS A 60 -3.21 15.51 6.27
CA LYS A 60 -3.74 16.79 5.89
C LYS A 60 -4.98 17.17 6.65
N ASP A 61 -5.65 16.22 7.18
CA ASP A 61 -6.90 16.45 7.86
C ASP A 61 -6.75 17.13 9.20
N ASP A 62 -5.57 17.32 9.62
CA ASP A 62 -5.37 17.96 10.93
C ASP A 62 -6.05 19.29 11.12
#